data_ddc69adefe277144891bb9da7b96f7c7
#
_entry.id   ddc69adefe277144891bb9da7b96f7c7
#
_cell.length_a   1.000
_cell.length_b   1.000
_cell.length_c   1.000
_cell.angle_alpha   90.00
_cell.angle_beta   90.00
_cell.angle_gamma   90.00
#
_symmetry.space_group_name_H-M   'P 1'
#
loop_
_entity.id
_entity.type
_entity.pdbx_description
1 polymer ?
#
loop_
_entity_poly.entity_id
_entity_poly.type
_entity_poly.pdbx_seq_one_letter_code
_entity_poly.pdbx_strand_id
1 'polypeptide(L)'
;LFDVIERLEQHGIRFAAASGRQYTNLRRLFAPVADKIDYICENGSLVISDGSVLYKQVIDRALGTKILRCMLEMEGCEPLLSGVMQCYVQPKDPAYADHMRYFVGNDVAVVEDLTAVPEPFLKIAAYFPDGATEEYRLRIAQAAGGTMRPVVSGMAWVDLLPQDCDKGTALAVLQRHLHINREETMAFGDNENDVELLRQAGLSYAMKTGNPCVLRLADRAADDVISELNMLLSELE
;
A
#
# COMPACT_ATOMS: atom_id res chain seq x y z
N LEU A 1 -13.23 -6.38 -14.91
CA LEU A 1 -13.18 -5.41 -13.81
C LEU A 1 -13.41 -3.97 -14.28
N PHE A 2 -12.72 -3.50 -15.34
CA PHE A 2 -12.83 -2.10 -15.78
C PHE A 2 -14.25 -1.74 -16.21
N ASP A 3 -14.93 -2.57 -16.99
CA ASP A 3 -16.34 -2.37 -17.37
C ASP A 3 -17.26 -2.34 -16.13
N VAL A 4 -16.96 -3.15 -15.10
CA VAL A 4 -17.71 -3.14 -13.84
C VAL A 4 -17.51 -1.82 -13.10
N ILE A 5 -16.28 -1.30 -13.04
CA ILE A 5 -15.98 0.00 -12.43
C ILE A 5 -16.72 1.13 -13.14
N GLU A 6 -16.79 1.13 -14.48
CA GLU A 6 -17.54 2.13 -15.25
C GLU A 6 -19.05 2.07 -15.00
N ARG A 7 -19.62 0.87 -14.84
CA ARG A 7 -21.03 0.71 -14.47
C ARG A 7 -21.30 1.17 -13.04
N LEU A 8 -20.42 0.88 -12.08
CA LEU A 8 -20.53 1.40 -10.71
C LEU A 8 -20.53 2.93 -10.69
N GLU A 9 -19.65 3.58 -11.45
CA GLU A 9 -19.61 5.04 -11.58
C GLU A 9 -20.94 5.61 -12.11
N GLN A 10 -21.58 4.96 -13.08
CA GLN A 10 -22.89 5.35 -13.61
C GLN A 10 -24.00 5.32 -12.56
N HIS A 11 -23.88 4.45 -11.55
CA HIS A 11 -24.77 4.37 -10.39
C HIS A 11 -24.33 5.27 -9.21
N GLY A 12 -23.33 6.13 -9.42
CA GLY A 12 -22.80 7.02 -8.36
C GLY A 12 -21.95 6.32 -7.32
N ILE A 13 -21.47 5.10 -7.60
CA ILE A 13 -20.61 4.33 -6.69
C ILE A 13 -19.14 4.57 -7.05
N ARG A 14 -18.39 5.07 -6.09
CA ARG A 14 -16.94 5.30 -6.23
C ARG A 14 -16.17 4.00 -6.00
N PHE A 15 -15.17 3.75 -6.81
CA PHE A 15 -14.23 2.64 -6.63
C PHE A 15 -12.88 3.16 -6.15
N ALA A 16 -12.29 2.50 -5.16
CA ALA A 16 -10.96 2.81 -4.66
C ALA A 16 -10.05 1.58 -4.70
N ALA A 17 -8.86 1.74 -5.25
CA ALA A 17 -7.82 0.72 -5.24
C ALA A 17 -6.93 0.90 -4.00
N ALA A 18 -6.94 -0.08 -3.07
CA ALA A 18 -6.17 -0.04 -1.82
C ALA A 18 -5.03 -1.07 -1.82
N SER A 19 -3.77 -0.62 -1.75
CA SER A 19 -2.61 -1.50 -1.89
C SER A 19 -1.37 -0.97 -1.14
N GLY A 20 -0.41 -1.88 -0.88
CA GLY A 20 0.97 -1.51 -0.50
C GLY A 20 1.84 -0.99 -1.65
N ARG A 21 1.31 -1.00 -2.88
CA ARG A 21 2.01 -0.54 -4.08
C ARG A 21 2.10 0.98 -4.12
N GLN A 22 3.09 1.46 -4.88
CA GLN A 22 3.26 2.86 -5.22
C GLN A 22 2.11 3.36 -6.12
N TYR A 23 1.76 4.65 -6.01
CA TYR A 23 0.68 5.27 -6.79
C TYR A 23 0.84 5.08 -8.30
N THR A 24 2.03 5.38 -8.85
CA THR A 24 2.30 5.25 -10.29
C THR A 24 2.17 3.81 -10.79
N ASN A 25 2.52 2.83 -9.94
CA ASN A 25 2.32 1.41 -10.22
C ASN A 25 0.83 1.06 -10.27
N LEU A 26 0.05 1.43 -9.23
CA LEU A 26 -1.40 1.21 -9.21
C LEU A 26 -2.10 1.90 -10.37
N ARG A 27 -1.80 3.16 -10.63
CA ARG A 27 -2.38 3.92 -11.74
C ARG A 27 -2.16 3.22 -13.08
N ARG A 28 -1.00 2.60 -13.29
CA ARG A 28 -0.71 1.81 -14.51
C ARG A 28 -1.52 0.52 -14.59
N LEU A 29 -1.72 -0.17 -13.47
CA LEU A 29 -2.56 -1.38 -13.41
C LEU A 29 -4.03 -1.07 -13.71
N PHE A 30 -4.50 0.12 -13.34
CA PHE A 30 -5.85 0.59 -13.60
C PHE A 30 -5.96 1.57 -14.77
N ALA A 31 -4.98 1.58 -15.71
CA ALA A 31 -4.88 2.55 -16.79
C ALA A 31 -6.20 2.86 -17.54
N PRO A 32 -7.08 1.89 -17.87
CA PRO A 32 -8.34 2.17 -18.56
C PRO A 32 -9.32 3.03 -17.75
N VAL A 33 -9.23 3.02 -16.42
CA VAL A 33 -10.14 3.75 -15.51
C VAL A 33 -9.38 4.63 -14.52
N ALA A 34 -8.11 4.92 -14.80
CA ALA A 34 -7.19 5.55 -13.86
C ALA A 34 -7.65 6.93 -13.35
N ASP A 35 -8.40 7.68 -14.13
CA ASP A 35 -8.92 9.00 -13.77
C ASP A 35 -10.32 8.96 -13.14
N LYS A 36 -10.91 7.76 -13.00
CA LYS A 36 -12.27 7.52 -12.49
C LYS A 36 -12.29 6.92 -11.09
N ILE A 37 -11.14 6.53 -10.57
CA ILE A 37 -11.03 5.82 -9.27
C ILE A 37 -10.15 6.57 -8.29
N ASP A 38 -10.34 6.27 -7.03
CA ASP A 38 -9.50 6.74 -5.92
C ASP A 38 -8.40 5.73 -5.60
N TYR A 39 -7.34 6.17 -4.93
CA TYR A 39 -6.20 5.33 -4.60
C TYR A 39 -5.80 5.47 -3.14
N ILE A 40 -5.66 4.33 -2.47
CA ILE A 40 -4.99 4.18 -1.18
C ILE A 40 -3.69 3.42 -1.43
N CYS A 41 -2.58 4.13 -1.39
CA CYS A 41 -1.25 3.64 -1.77
C CYS A 41 -0.35 3.47 -0.55
N GLU A 42 0.76 2.73 -0.73
CA GLU A 42 1.82 2.56 0.28
C GLU A 42 1.25 2.12 1.64
N ASN A 43 0.31 1.15 1.62
CA ASN A 43 -0.39 0.65 2.81
C ASN A 43 -1.15 1.73 3.60
N GLY A 44 -1.57 2.83 2.97
CA GLY A 44 -2.32 3.91 3.60
C GLY A 44 -1.52 5.20 3.83
N SER A 45 -0.21 5.22 3.53
CA SER A 45 0.59 6.45 3.66
C SER A 45 0.23 7.54 2.65
N LEU A 46 -0.47 7.20 1.58
CA LEU A 46 -0.87 8.14 0.52
C LEU A 46 -2.29 7.85 0.05
N VAL A 47 -3.13 8.89 0.02
CA VAL A 47 -4.47 8.84 -0.58
C VAL A 47 -4.55 9.85 -1.71
N ILE A 48 -4.97 9.40 -2.87
CA ILE A 48 -5.22 10.22 -4.06
C ILE A 48 -6.71 10.13 -4.38
N SER A 49 -7.36 11.27 -4.54
CA SER A 49 -8.75 11.39 -4.99
C SER A 49 -8.83 12.45 -6.07
N ASP A 50 -9.60 12.19 -7.13
CA ASP A 50 -9.75 13.07 -8.29
C ASP A 50 -8.40 13.58 -8.84
N GLY A 51 -7.39 12.69 -8.90
CA GLY A 51 -6.05 12.98 -9.39
C GLY A 51 -5.19 13.87 -8.48
N SER A 52 -5.67 14.23 -7.29
CA SER A 52 -4.98 15.09 -6.34
C SER A 52 -4.61 14.36 -5.04
N VAL A 53 -3.50 14.75 -4.42
CA VAL A 53 -3.10 14.21 -3.11
C VAL A 53 -4.07 14.73 -2.05
N LEU A 54 -4.93 13.85 -1.54
CA LEU A 54 -5.86 14.15 -0.46
C LEU A 54 -5.19 14.05 0.91
N TYR A 55 -4.36 13.06 1.09
CA TYR A 55 -3.70 12.76 2.36
C TYR A 55 -2.34 12.12 2.13
N LYS A 56 -1.39 12.44 2.99
CA LYS A 56 -0.12 11.75 3.10
C LYS A 56 0.35 11.71 4.54
N GLN A 57 0.84 10.56 4.97
CA GLN A 57 1.53 10.39 6.24
C GLN A 57 3.03 10.31 6.02
N VAL A 58 3.76 11.21 6.65
CA VAL A 58 5.19 11.40 6.41
C VAL A 58 5.98 10.87 7.59
N ILE A 59 7.02 10.10 7.32
CA ILE A 59 8.00 9.65 8.32
C ILE A 59 8.88 10.85 8.69
N ASP A 60 9.12 11.05 9.99
CA ASP A 60 10.07 12.06 10.44
C ASP A 60 11.42 11.91 9.74
N ARG A 61 11.96 13.00 9.22
CA ARG A 61 13.17 13.00 8.40
C ARG A 61 14.39 12.43 9.14
N ALA A 62 14.58 12.79 10.39
CA ALA A 62 15.73 12.35 11.19
C ALA A 62 15.62 10.85 11.49
N LEU A 63 14.42 10.38 11.84
CA LEU A 63 14.14 8.97 12.03
C LEU A 63 14.34 8.18 10.75
N GLY A 64 13.76 8.62 9.64
CA GLY A 64 13.89 7.95 8.34
C GLY A 64 15.34 7.87 7.88
N THR A 65 16.11 8.94 8.04
CA THR A 65 17.54 8.96 7.75
C THR A 65 18.34 7.95 8.60
N LYS A 66 18.02 7.85 9.91
CA LYS A 66 18.64 6.86 10.81
C LYS A 66 18.35 5.43 10.35
N ILE A 67 17.10 5.15 9.97
CA ILE A 67 16.68 3.83 9.49
C ILE A 67 17.38 3.48 8.18
N LEU A 68 17.38 4.39 7.21
CA LEU A 68 18.03 4.18 5.91
C LEU A 68 19.53 3.91 6.08
N ARG A 69 20.24 4.65 6.94
CA ARG A 69 21.65 4.38 7.24
C ARG A 69 21.86 2.98 7.82
N CYS A 70 21.03 2.57 8.77
CA CYS A 70 21.08 1.21 9.33
C CYS A 70 20.92 0.15 8.23
N MET A 71 19.95 0.32 7.32
CA MET A 71 19.72 -0.62 6.20
C MET A 71 20.89 -0.62 5.19
N LEU A 72 21.43 0.54 4.89
CA LEU A 72 22.60 0.66 4.00
C LEU A 72 23.84 -0.07 4.52
N GLU A 73 24.01 -0.13 5.85
CA GLU A 73 25.10 -0.83 6.52
C GLU A 73 24.87 -2.35 6.66
N MET A 74 23.65 -2.83 6.40
CA MET A 74 23.32 -4.27 6.52
C MET A 74 23.70 -5.01 5.24
N GLU A 75 24.49 -6.07 5.37
CA GLU A 75 24.79 -6.95 4.26
C GLU A 75 23.53 -7.64 3.73
N GLY A 76 23.42 -7.81 2.40
CA GLY A 76 22.25 -8.43 1.76
C GLY A 76 20.95 -7.63 1.83
N CYS A 77 20.98 -6.41 2.38
CA CYS A 77 19.81 -5.52 2.42
C CYS A 77 19.88 -4.49 1.29
N GLU A 78 18.84 -4.41 0.50
CA GLU A 78 18.62 -3.36 -0.50
C GLU A 78 17.49 -2.44 -0.01
N PRO A 79 17.81 -1.22 0.46
CA PRO A 79 16.79 -0.29 0.93
C PRO A 79 16.06 0.39 -0.22
N LEU A 80 14.77 0.67 0.02
CA LEU A 80 13.90 1.45 -0.83
C LEU A 80 13.22 2.55 -0.01
N LEU A 81 13.21 3.75 -0.56
CA LEU A 81 12.46 4.88 -0.03
C LEU A 81 11.32 5.23 -0.98
N SER A 82 10.08 5.21 -0.50
CA SER A 82 8.93 5.70 -1.26
C SER A 82 8.69 7.18 -0.97
N GLY A 83 8.74 7.99 -2.02
CA GLY A 83 8.22 9.35 -2.05
C GLY A 83 6.77 9.39 -2.54
N VAL A 84 6.25 10.57 -2.87
CA VAL A 84 4.87 10.75 -3.33
C VAL A 84 4.67 10.19 -4.74
N MET A 85 5.58 10.48 -5.65
CA MET A 85 5.45 10.10 -7.07
C MET A 85 6.45 9.02 -7.49
N GLN A 86 7.60 8.95 -6.86
CA GLN A 86 8.66 8.00 -7.19
C GLN A 86 9.11 7.20 -5.97
N CYS A 87 9.71 6.04 -6.21
CA CYS A 87 10.58 5.43 -5.22
C CYS A 87 12.05 5.64 -5.58
N TYR A 88 12.88 5.64 -4.56
CA TYR A 88 14.30 5.91 -4.64
C TYR A 88 15.07 4.70 -4.13
N VAL A 89 16.14 4.35 -4.84
CA VAL A 89 17.05 3.27 -4.46
C VAL A 89 18.49 3.76 -4.55
N GLN A 90 19.32 3.28 -3.64
CA GLN A 90 20.79 3.37 -3.68
C GLN A 90 21.29 1.93 -3.72
N PRO A 91 21.30 1.29 -4.92
CA PRO A 91 21.52 -0.14 -5.04
C PRO A 91 22.97 -0.50 -4.69
N LYS A 92 23.14 -1.54 -3.87
CA LYS A 92 24.43 -2.21 -3.67
C LYS A 92 24.71 -3.18 -4.81
N ASP A 93 23.65 -3.88 -5.27
CA ASP A 93 23.65 -4.66 -6.50
C ASP A 93 22.98 -3.86 -7.62
N PRO A 94 23.67 -3.57 -8.74
CA PRO A 94 23.06 -2.88 -9.89
C PRO A 94 21.78 -3.53 -10.42
N ALA A 95 21.62 -4.85 -10.28
CA ALA A 95 20.43 -5.58 -10.72
C ALA A 95 19.17 -5.21 -9.89
N TYR A 96 19.34 -4.68 -8.69
CA TYR A 96 18.20 -4.31 -7.83
C TYR A 96 17.31 -3.21 -8.44
N ALA A 97 17.90 -2.20 -9.03
CA ALA A 97 17.14 -1.13 -9.69
C ALA A 97 16.26 -1.67 -10.83
N ASP A 98 16.79 -2.61 -11.61
CA ASP A 98 16.06 -3.25 -12.70
C ASP A 98 14.98 -4.20 -12.17
N HIS A 99 15.27 -4.94 -11.11
CA HIS A 99 14.25 -5.73 -10.40
C HIS A 99 13.07 -4.86 -9.97
N MET A 100 13.33 -3.71 -9.38
CA MET A 100 12.28 -2.79 -8.94
C MET A 100 11.47 -2.20 -10.11
N ARG A 101 12.12 -1.87 -11.24
CA ARG A 101 11.46 -1.30 -12.42
C ARG A 101 10.63 -2.32 -13.19
N TYR A 102 11.21 -3.47 -13.48
CA TYR A 102 10.65 -4.40 -14.45
C TYR A 102 9.86 -5.53 -13.81
N PHE A 103 10.25 -6.00 -12.63
CA PHE A 103 9.54 -7.06 -11.92
C PHE A 103 8.50 -6.51 -10.94
N VAL A 104 8.87 -5.58 -10.08
CA VAL A 104 7.93 -4.96 -9.13
C VAL A 104 7.05 -3.94 -9.84
N GLY A 105 7.56 -3.28 -10.87
CA GLY A 105 6.82 -2.31 -11.69
C GLY A 105 6.75 -0.91 -11.07
N ASN A 106 7.70 -0.55 -10.22
CA ASN A 106 7.76 0.78 -9.63
C ASN A 106 8.39 1.80 -10.59
N ASP A 107 8.04 3.07 -10.38
CA ASP A 107 8.77 4.20 -10.96
C ASP A 107 9.98 4.51 -10.06
N VAL A 108 11.18 4.21 -10.55
CA VAL A 108 12.41 4.14 -9.73
C VAL A 108 13.44 5.16 -10.17
N ALA A 109 13.85 6.02 -9.25
CA ALA A 109 15.05 6.86 -9.36
C ALA A 109 16.23 6.21 -8.61
N VAL A 110 17.36 6.05 -9.29
CA VAL A 110 18.63 5.67 -8.66
C VAL A 110 19.32 6.92 -8.17
N VAL A 111 19.71 6.94 -6.90
CA VAL A 111 20.39 8.07 -6.27
C VAL A 111 21.70 7.63 -5.62
N GLU A 112 22.63 8.57 -5.45
CA GLU A 112 23.90 8.32 -4.76
C GLU A 112 23.76 8.28 -3.24
N ASP A 113 22.78 9.00 -2.69
CA ASP A 113 22.49 9.06 -1.25
C ASP A 113 20.97 9.10 -1.01
N LEU A 114 20.41 7.98 -0.54
CA LEU A 114 18.98 7.88 -0.16
C LEU A 114 18.59 8.85 0.96
N THR A 115 19.54 9.21 1.82
CA THR A 115 19.25 10.10 2.96
C THR A 115 19.10 11.57 2.53
N ALA A 116 19.63 11.91 1.35
CA ALA A 116 19.57 13.27 0.77
C ALA A 116 18.36 13.51 -0.14
N VAL A 117 17.52 12.50 -0.38
CA VAL A 117 16.30 12.64 -1.21
C VAL A 117 15.42 13.77 -0.66
N PRO A 118 15.04 14.79 -1.47
CA PRO A 118 14.31 15.95 -0.96
C PRO A 118 12.82 15.72 -0.72
N GLU A 119 12.24 14.65 -1.29
CA GLU A 119 10.82 14.33 -1.13
C GLU A 119 10.46 13.91 0.30
N PRO A 120 9.18 14.04 0.69
CA PRO A 120 8.68 13.45 1.92
C PRO A 120 8.83 11.92 1.92
N PHE A 121 9.26 11.35 3.02
CA PHE A 121 9.39 9.90 3.22
C PHE A 121 8.02 9.30 3.58
N LEU A 122 7.42 8.53 2.70
CA LEU A 122 6.11 7.90 2.94
C LEU A 122 6.24 6.47 3.47
N LYS A 123 7.18 5.71 2.93
CA LYS A 123 7.50 4.34 3.34
C LYS A 123 8.98 4.10 3.17
N ILE A 124 9.56 3.33 4.08
CA ILE A 124 10.92 2.78 3.93
C ILE A 124 10.78 1.26 3.92
N ALA A 125 11.36 0.62 2.92
CA ALA A 125 11.35 -0.82 2.80
C ALA A 125 12.75 -1.38 2.71
N ALA A 126 12.96 -2.56 3.28
CA ALA A 126 14.15 -3.38 3.13
C ALA A 126 13.83 -4.59 2.26
N TYR A 127 14.58 -4.79 1.20
CA TYR A 127 14.52 -5.98 0.37
C TYR A 127 15.73 -6.88 0.65
N PHE A 128 15.48 -8.16 0.83
CA PHE A 128 16.47 -9.19 1.09
C PHE A 128 16.31 -10.30 0.04
N PRO A 129 17.15 -10.36 -0.99
CA PRO A 129 17.05 -11.38 -2.05
C PRO A 129 17.02 -12.81 -1.51
N ASP A 130 17.79 -13.09 -0.46
CA ASP A 130 17.90 -14.40 0.19
C ASP A 130 16.91 -14.59 1.34
N GLY A 131 15.99 -13.63 1.54
CA GLY A 131 15.00 -13.62 2.61
C GLY A 131 15.43 -12.84 3.85
N ALA A 132 14.45 -12.21 4.50
CA ALA A 132 14.65 -11.42 5.72
C ALA A 132 14.73 -12.35 6.92
N THR A 133 15.91 -12.42 7.57
CA THR A 133 16.11 -13.15 8.82
C THR A 133 15.47 -12.40 10.00
N GLU A 134 15.20 -13.11 11.10
CA GLU A 134 14.72 -12.48 12.33
C GLU A 134 15.72 -11.47 12.89
N GLU A 135 17.01 -11.73 12.76
CA GLU A 135 18.05 -10.78 13.15
C GLU A 135 17.94 -9.45 12.40
N TYR A 136 17.74 -9.49 11.08
CA TYR A 136 17.55 -8.30 10.26
C TYR A 136 16.31 -7.51 10.67
N ARG A 137 15.20 -8.20 10.91
CA ARG A 137 13.95 -7.58 11.40
C ARG A 137 14.13 -6.87 12.73
N LEU A 138 14.82 -7.52 13.69
CA LEU A 138 15.12 -6.93 15.00
C LEU A 138 16.02 -5.70 14.89
N ARG A 139 17.06 -5.72 14.06
CA ARG A 139 17.93 -4.56 13.82
C ARG A 139 17.16 -3.37 13.25
N ILE A 140 16.29 -3.62 12.26
CA ILE A 140 15.44 -2.58 11.66
C ILE A 140 14.46 -2.02 12.72
N ALA A 141 13.82 -2.88 13.49
CA ALA A 141 12.90 -2.47 14.56
C ALA A 141 13.59 -1.64 15.64
N GLN A 142 14.82 -1.98 16.02
CA GLN A 142 15.64 -1.19 16.95
C GLN A 142 16.02 0.17 16.39
N ALA A 143 16.38 0.26 15.10
CA ALA A 143 16.65 1.54 14.43
C ALA A 143 15.40 2.43 14.41
N ALA A 144 14.22 1.84 14.22
CA ALA A 144 12.92 2.50 14.23
C ALA A 144 12.48 2.97 15.64
N GLY A 145 13.08 2.46 16.70
CA GLY A 145 12.85 2.92 18.08
C GLY A 145 11.42 2.75 18.58
N GLY A 146 10.66 1.79 18.04
CA GLY A 146 9.26 1.53 18.42
C GLY A 146 8.24 2.55 17.88
N THR A 147 8.66 3.52 17.07
CA THR A 147 7.79 4.56 16.51
C THR A 147 7.27 4.21 15.11
N MET A 148 7.76 3.12 14.54
CA MET A 148 7.35 2.60 13.25
C MET A 148 6.83 1.18 13.41
N ARG A 149 5.88 0.82 12.56
CA ARG A 149 5.31 -0.53 12.49
C ARG A 149 5.98 -1.30 11.33
N PRO A 150 6.68 -2.40 11.62
CA PRO A 150 7.17 -3.28 10.57
C PRO A 150 6.00 -4.10 10.00
N VAL A 151 5.90 -4.15 8.68
CA VAL A 151 4.98 -5.01 7.93
C VAL A 151 5.82 -5.96 7.07
N VAL A 152 5.64 -7.25 7.27
CA VAL A 152 6.32 -8.27 6.49
C VAL A 152 5.48 -8.62 5.27
N SER A 153 6.08 -8.47 4.09
CA SER A 153 5.46 -8.80 2.80
C SER A 153 6.24 -9.95 2.15
N GLY A 154 5.73 -11.16 2.29
CA GLY A 154 6.43 -12.36 1.85
C GLY A 154 7.71 -12.65 2.66
N MET A 155 8.66 -13.37 2.07
CA MET A 155 9.92 -13.73 2.73
C MET A 155 11.03 -12.66 2.57
N ALA A 156 10.92 -11.81 1.55
CA ALA A 156 12.01 -10.94 1.12
C ALA A 156 11.85 -9.47 1.56
N TRP A 157 10.68 -9.04 2.01
CA TRP A 157 10.39 -7.64 2.28
C TRP A 157 10.05 -7.36 3.73
N VAL A 158 10.59 -6.24 4.24
CA VAL A 158 10.20 -5.64 5.50
C VAL A 158 9.89 -4.16 5.23
N ASP A 159 8.60 -3.80 5.23
CA ASP A 159 8.14 -2.43 5.10
C ASP A 159 8.10 -1.77 6.48
N LEU A 160 8.50 -0.52 6.58
CA LEU A 160 8.34 0.32 7.76
C LEU A 160 7.35 1.45 7.48
N LEU A 161 6.28 1.47 8.25
CA LEU A 161 5.21 2.44 8.20
C LEU A 161 5.12 3.21 9.53
N PRO A 162 4.62 4.46 9.55
CA PRO A 162 4.22 5.09 10.80
C PRO A 162 3.23 4.23 11.58
N GLN A 163 3.22 4.32 12.91
CA GLN A 163 2.39 3.45 13.79
C GLN A 163 0.91 3.49 13.43
N ASP A 164 0.37 4.69 13.16
CA ASP A 164 -1.05 4.90 12.86
C ASP A 164 -1.34 4.89 11.35
N CYS A 165 -0.45 4.30 10.55
CA CYS A 165 -0.60 4.20 9.11
C CYS A 165 -1.08 2.82 8.73
N ASP A 166 -2.31 2.75 8.21
CA ASP A 166 -2.91 1.56 7.64
C ASP A 166 -3.98 1.92 6.61
N LYS A 167 -4.45 0.91 5.87
CA LYS A 167 -5.46 1.11 4.82
C LYS A 167 -6.83 1.54 5.38
N GLY A 168 -7.15 1.19 6.63
CA GLY A 168 -8.41 1.59 7.29
C GLY A 168 -8.41 3.07 7.65
N THR A 169 -7.33 3.57 8.25
CA THR A 169 -7.14 5.00 8.52
C THR A 169 -7.22 5.81 7.23
N ALA A 170 -6.60 5.34 6.15
CA ALA A 170 -6.65 5.97 4.83
C ALA A 170 -8.08 5.94 4.23
N LEU A 171 -8.81 4.82 4.38
CA LEU A 171 -10.21 4.72 3.98
C LEU A 171 -11.08 5.71 4.73
N ALA A 172 -10.89 5.87 6.04
CA ALA A 172 -11.61 6.85 6.84
C ALA A 172 -11.36 8.31 6.38
N VAL A 173 -10.17 8.61 5.87
CA VAL A 173 -9.88 9.91 5.24
C VAL A 173 -10.68 10.08 3.95
N LEU A 174 -10.69 9.06 3.09
CA LEU A 174 -11.43 9.07 1.83
C LEU A 174 -12.94 9.16 2.05
N GLN A 175 -13.49 8.39 2.99
CA GLN A 175 -14.92 8.45 3.38
C GLN A 175 -15.34 9.87 3.80
N ARG A 176 -14.55 10.52 4.67
CA ARG A 176 -14.83 11.91 5.08
C ARG A 176 -14.80 12.89 3.91
N HIS A 177 -13.85 12.73 2.99
CA HIS A 177 -13.71 13.58 1.81
C HIS A 177 -14.90 13.43 0.86
N LEU A 178 -15.35 12.20 0.63
CA LEU A 178 -16.47 11.87 -0.25
C LEU A 178 -17.84 12.02 0.42
N HIS A 179 -17.89 12.34 1.73
CA HIS A 179 -19.12 12.38 2.54
C HIS A 179 -19.86 11.04 2.55
N ILE A 180 -19.14 9.93 2.57
CA ILE A 180 -19.65 8.56 2.61
C ILE A 180 -19.51 8.01 4.03
N ASN A 181 -20.54 7.38 4.55
CA ASN A 181 -20.51 6.72 5.84
C ASN A 181 -19.91 5.31 5.73
N ARG A 182 -19.59 4.73 6.89
CA ARG A 182 -19.08 3.36 6.99
C ARG A 182 -20.06 2.36 6.36
N GLU A 183 -21.34 2.50 6.66
CA GLU A 183 -22.43 1.63 6.20
C GLU A 183 -22.63 1.66 4.67
N GLU A 184 -22.15 2.71 4.00
CA GLU A 184 -22.18 2.88 2.54
C GLU A 184 -20.91 2.37 1.87
N THR A 185 -20.02 1.74 2.64
CA THR A 185 -18.70 1.29 2.15
C THR A 185 -18.61 -0.23 2.16
N MET A 186 -18.25 -0.80 1.02
CA MET A 186 -17.90 -2.21 0.85
C MET A 186 -16.38 -2.32 0.65
N ALA A 187 -15.74 -3.29 1.31
CA ALA A 187 -14.31 -3.54 1.16
C ALA A 187 -13.98 -5.02 0.92
N PHE A 188 -12.93 -5.24 0.13
CA PHE A 188 -12.36 -6.56 -0.14
C PHE A 188 -10.92 -6.62 0.33
N GLY A 189 -10.51 -7.73 0.92
CA GLY A 189 -9.15 -7.92 1.41
C GLY A 189 -8.72 -9.38 1.41
N ASP A 190 -7.42 -9.61 1.36
CA ASP A 190 -6.86 -10.96 1.32
C ASP A 190 -5.72 -11.19 2.33
N ASN A 191 -5.17 -10.13 2.95
CA ASN A 191 -4.00 -10.26 3.79
C ASN A 191 -4.08 -9.42 5.08
N GLU A 192 -3.09 -9.56 5.95
CA GLU A 192 -3.03 -8.89 7.27
C GLU A 192 -3.08 -7.36 7.17
N ASN A 193 -2.50 -6.78 6.12
CA ASN A 193 -2.54 -5.34 5.89
C ASN A 193 -3.92 -4.81 5.46
N ASP A 194 -4.91 -5.71 5.24
CA ASP A 194 -6.30 -5.34 4.93
C ASP A 194 -7.21 -5.38 6.16
N VAL A 195 -6.74 -5.86 7.30
CA VAL A 195 -7.54 -6.01 8.52
C VAL A 195 -8.25 -4.71 8.90
N GLU A 196 -7.53 -3.60 8.96
CA GLU A 196 -8.10 -2.30 9.33
C GLU A 196 -9.00 -1.72 8.20
N LEU A 197 -8.69 -2.02 6.93
CA LEU A 197 -9.57 -1.69 5.80
C LEU A 197 -10.94 -2.36 5.95
N LEU A 198 -10.95 -3.67 6.22
CA LEU A 198 -12.18 -4.45 6.39
C LEU A 198 -12.97 -3.99 7.62
N ARG A 199 -12.31 -3.65 8.72
CA ARG A 199 -12.95 -3.08 9.92
C ARG A 199 -13.60 -1.73 9.69
N GLN A 200 -13.03 -0.92 8.79
CA GLN A 200 -13.52 0.43 8.46
C GLN A 200 -14.72 0.40 7.51
N ALA A 201 -14.98 -0.71 6.82
CA ALA A 201 -16.13 -0.89 5.94
C ALA A 201 -17.40 -1.34 6.70
N GLY A 202 -18.59 -1.01 6.18
CA GLY A 202 -19.87 -1.50 6.68
C GLY A 202 -20.17 -2.91 6.20
N LEU A 203 -19.65 -3.29 5.03
CA LEU A 203 -19.70 -4.65 4.49
C LEU A 203 -18.31 -5.08 4.01
N SER A 204 -17.80 -6.14 4.60
CA SER A 204 -16.43 -6.60 4.35
C SER A 204 -16.41 -8.02 3.76
N TYR A 205 -15.53 -8.21 2.77
CA TYR A 205 -15.31 -9.50 2.12
C TYR A 205 -13.86 -9.91 2.24
N ALA A 206 -13.60 -11.11 2.74
CA ALA A 206 -12.31 -11.76 2.63
C ALA A 206 -12.26 -12.63 1.37
N MET A 207 -11.16 -12.58 0.63
CA MET A 207 -10.92 -13.54 -0.45
C MET A 207 -10.75 -14.95 0.14
N LYS A 208 -11.43 -15.96 -0.41
CA LYS A 208 -11.37 -17.35 0.10
C LYS A 208 -9.97 -17.93 0.13
N THR A 209 -9.09 -17.45 -0.76
CA THR A 209 -7.67 -17.81 -0.83
C THR A 209 -6.77 -16.96 0.08
N GLY A 210 -7.36 -16.02 0.82
CA GLY A 210 -6.64 -15.07 1.67
C GLY A 210 -6.16 -15.65 2.98
N ASN A 211 -5.47 -14.81 3.74
CA ASN A 211 -4.93 -15.15 5.06
C ASN A 211 -6.08 -15.51 6.03
N PRO A 212 -5.93 -16.54 6.87
CA PRO A 212 -6.94 -16.90 7.88
C PRO A 212 -7.37 -15.76 8.82
N CYS A 213 -6.54 -14.75 9.03
CA CYS A 213 -6.90 -13.61 9.89
C CYS A 213 -8.05 -12.78 9.28
N VAL A 214 -8.02 -12.50 7.97
CA VAL A 214 -9.08 -11.74 7.27
C VAL A 214 -10.34 -12.60 7.09
N LEU A 215 -10.19 -13.91 6.85
CA LEU A 215 -11.33 -14.84 6.75
C LEU A 215 -12.14 -14.94 8.04
N ARG A 216 -11.50 -14.79 9.21
CA ARG A 216 -12.19 -14.79 10.51
C ARG A 216 -12.83 -13.44 10.86
N LEU A 217 -12.38 -12.38 10.21
CA LEU A 217 -12.79 -11.00 10.52
C LEU A 217 -13.92 -10.51 9.64
N ALA A 218 -13.86 -10.82 8.34
CA ALA A 218 -14.78 -10.30 7.35
C ALA A 218 -16.21 -10.85 7.54
N ASP A 219 -17.22 -10.06 7.15
CA ASP A 219 -18.64 -10.45 7.20
C ASP A 219 -18.94 -11.58 6.23
N ARG A 220 -18.25 -11.61 5.09
CA ARG A 220 -18.43 -12.59 4.00
C ARG A 220 -17.11 -13.05 3.41
N ALA A 221 -17.16 -14.16 2.69
CA ALA A 221 -16.02 -14.66 1.89
C ALA A 221 -16.39 -14.67 0.41
N ALA A 222 -15.48 -14.19 -0.45
CA ALA A 222 -15.67 -14.10 -1.90
C ALA A 222 -14.66 -15.00 -2.66
N ASP A 223 -15.10 -15.56 -3.78
CA ASP A 223 -14.21 -16.25 -4.71
C ASP A 223 -13.44 -15.24 -5.58
N ASP A 224 -14.14 -14.21 -6.06
CA ASP A 224 -13.56 -13.08 -6.78
C ASP A 224 -14.38 -11.79 -6.60
N VAL A 225 -13.70 -10.66 -6.71
CA VAL A 225 -14.28 -9.32 -6.53
C VAL A 225 -15.31 -9.01 -7.62
N ILE A 226 -15.07 -9.44 -8.87
CA ILE A 226 -15.89 -9.07 -10.02
C ILE A 226 -17.28 -9.68 -9.89
N SER A 227 -17.39 -10.93 -9.42
CA SER A 227 -18.65 -11.61 -9.20
C SER A 227 -19.51 -10.90 -8.16
N GLU A 228 -18.92 -10.50 -7.02
CA GLU A 228 -19.63 -9.77 -5.97
C GLU A 228 -20.12 -8.39 -6.45
N LEU A 229 -19.26 -7.66 -7.20
CA LEU A 229 -19.65 -6.37 -7.77
C LEU A 229 -20.74 -6.49 -8.85
N ASN A 230 -20.74 -7.56 -9.66
CA ASN A 230 -21.81 -7.81 -10.63
C ASN A 230 -23.13 -8.16 -9.93
N MET A 231 -23.10 -8.89 -8.80
CA MET A 231 -24.30 -9.12 -7.99
C MET A 231 -24.87 -7.81 -7.46
N LEU A 232 -24.02 -6.94 -6.90
CA LEU A 232 -24.44 -5.60 -6.46
C LEU A 232 -25.09 -4.82 -7.61
N LEU A 233 -24.45 -4.77 -8.79
CA LEU A 233 -24.99 -4.05 -9.95
C LEU A 233 -26.37 -4.61 -10.39
N SER A 234 -26.55 -5.94 -10.35
CA SER A 234 -27.84 -6.54 -10.71
C SER A 234 -28.97 -6.26 -9.71
N GLU A 235 -28.65 -5.83 -8.50
CA GLU A 235 -29.63 -5.35 -7.50
C GLU A 235 -30.01 -3.87 -7.72
N LEU A 236 -29.19 -3.12 -8.44
CA LEU A 236 -29.39 -1.69 -8.73
C LEU A 236 -30.08 -1.43 -10.09
N GLU A 237 -30.02 -2.38 -11.01
CA GLU A 237 -30.66 -2.38 -12.34
C GLU A 237 -32.08 -2.96 -12.28
#